data_66fc5a8d58c3ea253fccdd9472670fa8
#
_entry.id   66fc5a8d58c3ea253fccdd9472670fa8
#
_cell.length_a   1.000
_cell.length_b   1.000
_cell.length_c   1.000
_cell.angle_alpha   90.00
_cell.angle_beta   90.00
_cell.angle_gamma   90.00
#
_symmetry.space_group_name_H-M   'P 1'
#
loop_
_entity.id
_entity.type
_entity.pdbx_description
1 polymer ?
#
loop_
_entity_poly.entity_id
_entity_poly.type
_entity_poly.pdbx_seq_one_letter_code
_entity_poly.pdbx_strand_id
1 'polypeptide(L)'
;MENGDVMKAELYPDIAPNTVNNFISLVKKGFYDEVIFHRVIKGFMIQGGDPQGIGIGGPGYSIKGEFAQNGFKNDLAHTPGVLSMARSMMPDSAGSQFFIMHKAAPHLDGAYAAFGKVIEGLDIVDKIANVPTDYNDKPRVEQKMKTVTVDTFGVDY
;
A
#
# COMPACT_ATOMS: atom_id res chain seq x y z
N MET A 1 11.25 7.57 4.35
CA MET A 1 11.99 6.34 4.74
C MET A 1 13.04 6.68 5.81
N GLU A 2 13.42 5.71 6.59
CA GLU A 2 14.39 5.90 7.68
C GLU A 2 15.74 6.45 7.20
N ASN A 3 16.15 6.10 5.99
CA ASN A 3 17.39 6.59 5.37
C ASN A 3 17.29 8.01 4.78
N GLY A 4 16.15 8.67 4.88
CA GLY A 4 15.90 10.00 4.34
C GLY A 4 15.25 10.02 2.96
N ASP A 5 15.10 8.89 2.29
CA ASP A 5 14.40 8.81 1.01
C ASP A 5 12.92 9.15 1.19
N VAL A 6 12.32 9.82 0.22
CA VAL A 6 10.93 10.27 0.24
C VAL A 6 10.17 9.75 -0.97
N MET A 7 8.98 9.19 -0.72
CA MET A 7 7.99 8.87 -1.75
C MET A 7 6.76 9.72 -1.49
N LYS A 8 6.19 10.28 -2.55
CA LYS A 8 4.96 11.06 -2.47
C LYS A 8 3.92 10.46 -3.39
N ALA A 9 2.72 10.28 -2.87
CA ALA A 9 1.62 9.67 -3.61
C ALA A 9 0.38 10.56 -3.59
N GLU A 10 -0.41 10.50 -4.65
CA GLU A 10 -1.78 10.98 -4.66
C GLU A 10 -2.72 9.85 -4.28
N LEU A 11 -3.75 10.17 -3.51
CA LEU A 11 -4.83 9.27 -3.19
C LEU A 11 -6.08 9.66 -3.98
N TYR A 12 -6.88 8.66 -4.36
CA TYR A 12 -8.03 8.85 -5.24
C TYR A 12 -9.34 8.52 -4.51
N PRO A 13 -9.88 9.45 -3.69
CA PRO A 13 -11.12 9.21 -2.93
C PRO A 13 -12.35 8.99 -3.84
N ASP A 14 -12.32 9.51 -5.07
CA ASP A 14 -13.40 9.27 -6.03
C ASP A 14 -13.41 7.84 -6.56
N ILE A 15 -12.27 7.18 -6.56
CA ILE A 15 -12.12 5.80 -7.05
C ILE A 15 -12.42 4.78 -5.95
N ALA A 16 -11.87 5.00 -4.74
CA ALA A 16 -12.00 4.09 -3.61
C ALA A 16 -12.22 4.88 -2.32
N PRO A 17 -13.42 5.42 -2.10
CA PRO A 17 -13.66 6.41 -1.04
C PRO A 17 -13.41 5.87 0.37
N ASN A 18 -13.93 4.69 0.69
CA ASN A 18 -13.74 4.13 2.03
C ASN A 18 -12.30 3.66 2.26
N THR A 19 -11.67 3.12 1.23
CA THR A 19 -10.26 2.70 1.28
C THR A 19 -9.36 3.90 1.56
N VAL A 20 -9.57 5.01 0.86
CA VAL A 20 -8.81 6.26 1.08
C VAL A 20 -9.08 6.82 2.47
N ASN A 21 -10.34 6.86 2.91
CA ASN A 21 -10.70 7.32 4.26
C ASN A 21 -9.99 6.51 5.34
N ASN A 22 -9.98 5.19 5.18
CA ASN A 22 -9.30 4.29 6.11
C ASN A 22 -7.79 4.56 6.15
N PHE A 23 -7.16 4.66 4.98
CA PHE A 23 -5.73 4.92 4.87
C PHE A 23 -5.36 6.26 5.51
N ILE A 24 -6.10 7.32 5.21
CA ILE A 24 -5.89 8.65 5.79
C ILE A 24 -6.05 8.61 7.32
N SER A 25 -7.08 7.93 7.82
CA SER A 25 -7.31 7.77 9.27
C SER A 25 -6.11 7.11 9.94
N LEU A 26 -5.58 6.05 9.36
CA LEU A 26 -4.41 5.34 9.91
C LEU A 26 -3.15 6.21 9.86
N VAL A 27 -2.94 6.94 8.76
CA VAL A 27 -1.81 7.87 8.63
C VAL A 27 -1.87 8.94 9.71
N LYS A 28 -3.03 9.55 9.93
CA LYS A 28 -3.21 10.61 10.94
C LYS A 28 -2.98 10.13 12.37
N LYS A 29 -3.22 8.85 12.63
CA LYS A 29 -2.98 8.23 13.94
C LYS A 29 -1.52 7.84 14.16
N GLY A 30 -0.66 8.01 13.16
CA GLY A 30 0.73 7.55 13.22
C GLY A 30 0.87 6.05 13.10
N PHE A 31 -0.16 5.35 12.61
CA PHE A 31 -0.18 3.88 12.54
C PHE A 31 0.97 3.32 11.70
N TYR A 32 1.33 3.99 10.60
CA TYR A 32 2.37 3.53 9.69
C TYR A 32 3.79 3.96 10.07
N ASP A 33 3.94 4.80 11.08
CA ASP A 33 5.25 5.25 11.53
C ASP A 33 6.06 4.05 12.06
N GLU A 34 7.31 3.93 11.64
CA GLU A 34 8.22 2.84 12.01
C GLU A 34 7.84 1.46 11.42
N VAL A 35 6.87 1.39 10.51
CA VAL A 35 6.42 0.13 9.88
C VAL A 35 7.28 -0.18 8.65
N ILE A 36 7.62 -1.45 8.46
CA ILE A 36 8.52 -1.89 7.38
C ILE A 36 7.76 -2.37 6.15
N PHE A 37 8.45 -2.39 5.02
CA PHE A 37 8.05 -3.17 3.85
C PHE A 37 8.54 -4.61 4.07
N HIS A 38 7.64 -5.47 4.55
CA HIS A 38 7.98 -6.83 4.98
C HIS A 38 7.99 -7.86 3.85
N ARG A 39 7.45 -7.51 2.68
CA ARG A 39 7.38 -8.39 1.51
C ARG A 39 7.71 -7.58 0.26
N VAL A 40 8.77 -7.97 -0.42
CA VAL A 40 9.27 -7.26 -1.61
C VAL A 40 9.55 -8.27 -2.70
N ILE A 41 8.93 -8.09 -3.86
CA ILE A 41 9.14 -8.95 -5.03
C ILE A 41 9.52 -8.05 -6.21
N LYS A 42 10.78 -8.10 -6.61
CA LYS A 42 11.29 -7.38 -7.77
C LYS A 42 10.48 -7.75 -9.02
N GLY A 43 10.10 -6.75 -9.79
CA GLY A 43 9.28 -6.96 -10.99
C GLY A 43 7.78 -7.10 -10.68
N PHE A 44 7.38 -6.99 -9.41
CA PHE A 44 6.00 -7.09 -8.99
C PHE A 44 5.60 -5.91 -8.09
N MET A 45 5.89 -5.99 -6.78
CA MET A 45 5.43 -4.98 -5.83
C MET A 45 6.29 -4.93 -4.57
N ILE A 46 6.11 -3.87 -3.76
CA ILE A 46 6.59 -3.77 -2.39
C ILE A 46 5.38 -3.65 -1.46
N GLN A 47 5.34 -4.45 -0.41
CA GLN A 47 4.19 -4.54 0.50
C GLN A 47 4.60 -4.21 1.93
N GLY A 48 3.80 -3.37 2.58
CA GLY A 48 3.98 -2.99 3.96
C GLY A 48 2.65 -2.74 4.66
N GLY A 49 2.69 -2.05 5.80
CA GLY A 49 1.48 -1.67 6.52
C GLY A 49 1.05 -2.64 7.62
N ASP A 50 1.80 -3.70 7.86
CA ASP A 50 1.61 -4.58 9.02
C ASP A 50 2.45 -4.06 10.19
N PRO A 51 1.82 -3.63 11.31
CA PRO A 51 2.59 -3.13 12.45
C PRO A 51 3.51 -4.18 13.08
N GLN A 52 3.24 -5.46 12.87
CA GLN A 52 4.09 -6.56 13.33
C GLN A 52 5.18 -6.93 12.32
N GLY A 53 5.06 -6.51 11.06
CA GLY A 53 6.04 -6.78 10.01
C GLY A 53 6.14 -8.24 9.58
N ILE A 54 5.09 -9.04 9.77
CA ILE A 54 5.08 -10.48 9.49
C ILE A 54 4.02 -10.92 8.46
N GLY A 55 3.17 -10.00 8.02
CA GLY A 55 2.17 -10.26 6.98
C GLY A 55 0.77 -10.64 7.47
N ILE A 56 0.57 -10.81 8.77
CA ILE A 56 -0.71 -11.18 9.35
C ILE A 56 -1.32 -10.13 10.29
N GLY A 57 -0.58 -9.08 10.59
CA GLY A 57 -1.05 -8.00 11.45
C GLY A 57 -1.90 -6.97 10.72
N GLY A 58 -2.62 -6.17 11.50
CA GLY A 58 -3.47 -5.13 10.96
C GLY A 58 -4.00 -4.21 12.07
N PRO A 59 -5.00 -3.37 11.75
CA PRO A 59 -5.50 -2.35 12.69
C PRO A 59 -6.55 -2.88 13.68
N GLY A 60 -6.87 -4.18 13.64
CA GLY A 60 -7.89 -4.78 14.49
C GLY A 60 -9.30 -4.78 13.88
N TYR A 61 -9.43 -4.39 12.63
CA TYR A 61 -10.68 -4.42 11.87
C TYR A 61 -10.40 -4.68 10.39
N SER A 62 -11.45 -4.95 9.62
CA SER A 62 -11.40 -5.08 8.16
C SER A 62 -12.36 -4.11 7.50
N ILE A 63 -12.11 -3.78 6.24
CA ILE A 63 -12.97 -2.91 5.45
C ILE A 63 -13.51 -3.67 4.22
N LYS A 64 -14.63 -3.18 3.69
CA LYS A 64 -15.21 -3.70 2.47
C LYS A 64 -14.26 -3.48 1.29
N GLY A 65 -14.07 -4.49 0.46
CA GLY A 65 -13.22 -4.41 -0.73
C GLY A 65 -13.85 -3.59 -1.84
N GLU A 66 -13.21 -2.50 -2.22
CA GLU A 66 -13.68 -1.57 -3.26
C GLU A 66 -13.03 -1.93 -4.61
N PHE A 67 -13.43 -3.06 -5.19
CA PHE A 67 -12.93 -3.54 -6.47
C PHE A 67 -14.03 -4.28 -7.25
N ALA A 68 -13.87 -4.39 -8.57
CA ALA A 68 -14.91 -4.85 -9.49
C ALA A 68 -15.46 -6.24 -9.15
N GLN A 69 -14.59 -7.21 -8.82
CA GLN A 69 -15.03 -8.57 -8.46
C GLN A 69 -15.86 -8.62 -7.18
N ASN A 70 -15.82 -7.55 -6.38
CA ASN A 70 -16.64 -7.40 -5.17
C ASN A 70 -17.85 -6.49 -5.39
N GLY A 71 -18.23 -6.25 -6.63
CA GLY A 71 -19.39 -5.45 -6.98
C GLY A 71 -19.21 -3.93 -6.86
N PHE A 72 -17.98 -3.46 -6.79
CA PHE A 72 -17.67 -2.03 -6.66
C PHE A 72 -16.87 -1.57 -7.88
N LYS A 73 -17.33 -0.55 -8.59
CA LYS A 73 -16.62 -0.03 -9.76
C LYS A 73 -15.30 0.60 -9.34
N ASN A 74 -14.19 0.04 -9.83
CA ASN A 74 -12.85 0.57 -9.66
C ASN A 74 -12.04 0.21 -10.88
N ASP A 75 -11.80 1.18 -11.76
CA ASP A 75 -11.13 0.98 -13.05
C ASP A 75 -9.64 1.33 -13.00
N LEU A 76 -9.07 1.59 -11.83
CA LEU A 76 -7.66 1.90 -11.70
C LEU A 76 -6.81 0.66 -11.95
N ALA A 77 -6.04 0.69 -13.03
CA ALA A 77 -5.14 -0.40 -13.39
C ALA A 77 -3.90 -0.44 -12.48
N HIS A 78 -3.40 -1.64 -12.21
CA HIS A 78 -2.20 -1.85 -11.40
C HIS A 78 -0.95 -1.64 -12.25
N THR A 79 -0.63 -0.38 -12.52
CA THR A 79 0.58 0.06 -13.23
C THR A 79 1.66 0.50 -12.25
N PRO A 80 2.93 0.72 -12.67
CA PRO A 80 4.00 1.12 -11.75
C PRO A 80 3.63 2.33 -10.90
N GLY A 81 3.86 2.22 -9.60
CA GLY A 81 3.58 3.27 -8.61
C GLY A 81 2.18 3.25 -8.01
N VAL A 82 1.25 2.44 -8.52
CA VAL A 82 -0.12 2.36 -7.97
C VAL A 82 -0.09 1.75 -6.57
N LEU A 83 -0.83 2.38 -5.65
CA LEU A 83 -1.08 1.87 -4.30
C LEU A 83 -2.38 1.06 -4.30
N SER A 84 -2.35 -0.13 -3.72
CA SER A 84 -3.49 -1.02 -3.63
C SER A 84 -3.51 -1.74 -2.28
N MET A 85 -4.70 -2.14 -1.81
CA MET A 85 -4.82 -2.81 -0.52
C MET A 85 -4.51 -4.29 -0.64
N ALA A 86 -3.62 -4.76 0.21
CA ALA A 86 -3.42 -6.19 0.42
C ALA A 86 -4.60 -6.76 1.21
N ARG A 87 -4.92 -8.02 0.98
CA ARG A 87 -6.00 -8.73 1.66
C ARG A 87 -5.74 -10.24 1.64
N SER A 88 -6.47 -10.97 2.46
CA SER A 88 -6.53 -12.42 2.36
C SER A 88 -7.40 -12.83 1.15
N MET A 89 -7.73 -14.11 1.01
CA MET A 89 -8.62 -14.57 -0.05
C MET A 89 -10.05 -14.04 0.10
N MET A 90 -10.44 -13.64 1.31
CA MET A 90 -11.75 -13.03 1.57
C MET A 90 -11.78 -11.61 1.01
N PRO A 91 -12.83 -11.24 0.26
CA PRO A 91 -12.87 -9.91 -0.40
C PRO A 91 -12.95 -8.73 0.55
N ASP A 92 -13.51 -8.90 1.75
CA ASP A 92 -13.69 -7.84 2.75
C ASP A 92 -12.70 -7.99 3.91
N SER A 93 -11.47 -8.40 3.63
CA SER A 93 -10.46 -8.69 4.65
C SER A 93 -9.31 -7.70 4.72
N ALA A 94 -9.29 -6.66 3.89
CA ALA A 94 -8.27 -5.62 3.96
C ALA A 94 -8.40 -4.82 5.26
N GLY A 95 -7.26 -4.39 5.79
CA GLY A 95 -7.21 -3.55 6.99
C GLY A 95 -6.21 -2.42 6.85
N SER A 96 -4.93 -2.71 7.04
CA SER A 96 -3.87 -1.70 6.95
C SER A 96 -2.78 -2.03 5.94
N GLN A 97 -2.61 -3.28 5.58
CA GLN A 97 -1.54 -3.66 4.66
C GLN A 97 -1.83 -3.17 3.25
N PHE A 98 -0.83 -2.60 2.61
CA PHE A 98 -0.92 -2.11 1.24
C PHE A 98 0.34 -2.46 0.47
N PHE A 99 0.25 -2.40 -0.85
CA PHE A 99 1.41 -2.58 -1.71
C PHE A 99 1.50 -1.47 -2.74
N ILE A 100 2.73 -1.22 -3.19
CA ILE A 100 3.03 -0.27 -4.24
C ILE A 100 3.60 -1.05 -5.42
N MET A 101 3.04 -0.86 -6.60
CA MET A 101 3.45 -1.61 -7.78
C MET A 101 4.85 -1.19 -8.24
N HIS A 102 5.72 -2.18 -8.45
CA HIS A 102 7.00 -1.98 -9.10
C HIS A 102 6.87 -2.07 -10.61
N LYS A 103 6.14 -3.08 -11.10
CA LYS A 103 5.82 -3.27 -12.52
C LYS A 103 4.32 -3.53 -12.65
N ALA A 104 3.80 -3.36 -13.89
CA ALA A 104 2.39 -3.61 -14.15
C ALA A 104 2.00 -5.06 -13.89
N ALA A 105 0.83 -5.27 -13.29
CA ALA A 105 0.28 -6.59 -13.02
C ALA A 105 -1.21 -6.61 -13.35
N PRO A 106 -1.57 -6.77 -14.63
CA PRO A 106 -2.98 -6.72 -15.06
C PRO A 106 -3.88 -7.74 -14.39
N HIS A 107 -3.33 -8.87 -13.94
CA HIS A 107 -4.11 -9.90 -13.23
C HIS A 107 -4.67 -9.44 -11.90
N LEU A 108 -4.19 -8.32 -11.34
CA LEU A 108 -4.71 -7.73 -10.12
C LEU A 108 -5.88 -6.77 -10.38
N ASP A 109 -6.04 -6.32 -11.61
CA ASP A 109 -7.08 -5.36 -11.97
C ASP A 109 -8.46 -5.95 -11.72
N GLY A 110 -9.31 -5.20 -11.03
CA GLY A 110 -10.63 -5.67 -10.65
C GLY A 110 -10.68 -6.65 -9.48
N ALA A 111 -9.54 -7.10 -8.96
CA ALA A 111 -9.44 -8.08 -7.88
C ALA A 111 -8.92 -7.48 -6.57
N TYR A 112 -8.35 -6.29 -6.62
CA TYR A 112 -7.79 -5.56 -5.47
C TYR A 112 -8.18 -4.08 -5.52
N ALA A 113 -8.31 -3.47 -4.34
CA ALA A 113 -8.72 -2.08 -4.21
C ALA A 113 -7.54 -1.12 -4.41
N ALA A 114 -7.27 -0.77 -5.66
CA ALA A 114 -6.31 0.27 -5.99
C ALA A 114 -6.89 1.64 -5.59
N PHE A 115 -6.08 2.49 -4.95
CA PHE A 115 -6.59 3.73 -4.35
C PHE A 115 -5.68 4.95 -4.46
N GLY A 116 -4.51 4.81 -5.04
CA GLY A 116 -3.57 5.92 -5.18
C GLY A 116 -2.43 5.60 -6.12
N LYS A 117 -1.53 6.57 -6.30
CA LYS A 117 -0.36 6.40 -7.16
C LYS A 117 0.79 7.28 -6.69
N VAL A 118 2.00 6.73 -6.69
CA VAL A 118 3.22 7.49 -6.42
C VAL A 118 3.46 8.48 -7.56
N ILE A 119 3.61 9.77 -7.22
CA ILE A 119 3.87 10.85 -8.17
C ILE A 119 5.30 11.36 -8.09
N GLU A 120 5.98 11.15 -6.97
CA GLU A 120 7.40 11.45 -6.77
C GLU A 120 8.04 10.29 -6.01
N GLY A 121 9.23 9.86 -6.43
CA GLY A 121 9.95 8.79 -5.75
C GLY A 121 9.73 7.40 -6.34
N LEU A 122 9.37 7.28 -7.61
CA LEU A 122 9.33 5.98 -8.29
C LEU A 122 10.70 5.29 -8.29
N ASP A 123 11.79 6.06 -8.32
CA ASP A 123 13.15 5.58 -8.17
C ASP A 123 13.37 4.94 -6.78
N ILE A 124 12.70 5.43 -5.75
CA ILE A 124 12.76 4.86 -4.41
C ILE A 124 11.99 3.54 -4.35
N VAL A 125 10.84 3.45 -5.01
CA VAL A 125 10.11 2.17 -5.16
C VAL A 125 11.01 1.12 -5.83
N ASP A 126 11.68 1.49 -6.93
CA ASP A 126 12.61 0.62 -7.63
C ASP A 126 13.78 0.21 -6.73
N LYS A 127 14.35 1.14 -6.00
CA LYS A 127 15.45 0.88 -5.05
C LYS A 127 15.04 -0.14 -4.00
N ILE A 128 13.86 0.01 -3.39
CA ILE A 128 13.34 -0.93 -2.39
C ILE A 128 13.07 -2.29 -3.05
N ALA A 129 12.50 -2.30 -4.25
CA ALA A 129 12.21 -3.54 -4.98
C ALA A 129 13.46 -4.36 -5.32
N ASN A 130 14.63 -3.72 -5.36
CA ASN A 130 15.90 -4.37 -5.72
C ASN A 130 16.76 -4.79 -4.53
N VAL A 131 16.32 -4.57 -3.28
CA VAL A 131 17.10 -4.98 -2.11
C VAL A 131 17.16 -6.51 -1.99
N PRO A 132 18.24 -7.06 -1.41
CA PRO A 132 18.31 -8.50 -1.14
C PRO A 132 17.20 -8.93 -0.18
N THR A 133 16.53 -10.04 -0.52
CA THR A 133 15.47 -10.63 0.28
C THR A 133 15.82 -12.06 0.68
N ASP A 134 15.13 -12.56 1.71
CA ASP A 134 15.21 -13.96 2.07
C ASP A 134 14.23 -14.81 1.22
N TYR A 135 14.14 -16.10 1.49
CA TYR A 135 13.26 -17.01 0.72
C TYR A 135 11.77 -16.74 0.95
N ASN A 136 11.41 -15.90 1.94
CA ASN A 136 10.03 -15.46 2.18
C ASN A 136 9.75 -14.07 1.58
N ASP A 137 10.62 -13.57 0.70
CA ASP A 137 10.53 -12.25 0.08
C ASP A 137 10.62 -11.08 1.08
N LYS A 138 11.16 -11.32 2.27
CA LYS A 138 11.38 -10.28 3.26
C LYS A 138 12.77 -9.67 3.07
N PRO A 139 12.88 -8.32 2.99
CA PRO A 139 14.18 -7.67 2.89
C PRO A 139 15.12 -8.08 4.04
N ARG A 140 16.37 -8.42 3.69
CA ARG A 140 17.38 -8.81 4.69
C ARG A 140 17.78 -7.65 5.59
N VAL A 141 17.73 -6.43 5.05
CA VAL A 141 17.88 -5.19 5.82
C VAL A 141 16.52 -4.50 5.83
N GLU A 142 16.04 -4.12 7.00
CA GLU A 142 14.72 -3.49 7.13
C GLU A 142 14.57 -2.25 6.27
N GLN A 143 13.48 -2.19 5.52
CA GLN A 143 13.08 -1.02 4.74
C GLN A 143 11.94 -0.33 5.49
N LYS A 144 12.31 0.58 6.39
CA LYS A 144 11.37 1.18 7.35
C LYS A 144 10.88 2.54 6.90
N MET A 145 9.56 2.75 7.00
CA MET A 145 8.94 4.07 6.87
C MET A 145 9.09 4.80 8.21
N LYS A 146 9.95 5.82 8.26
CA LYS A 146 10.17 6.57 9.51
C LYS A 146 8.90 7.29 9.94
N THR A 147 8.33 8.07 9.02
CA THR A 147 7.06 8.79 9.22
C THR A 147 6.24 8.76 7.95
N VAL A 148 4.92 8.71 8.11
CA VAL A 148 3.97 8.82 7.01
C VAL A 148 3.01 9.95 7.36
N THR A 149 2.88 10.90 6.44
CA THR A 149 2.01 12.06 6.63
C THR A 149 1.04 12.20 5.47
N VAL A 150 -0.04 12.93 5.68
CA VAL A 150 -1.04 13.20 4.66
C VAL A 150 -1.46 14.66 4.69
N ASP A 151 -1.63 15.24 3.49
CA ASP A 151 -2.23 16.55 3.30
C ASP A 151 -3.60 16.34 2.66
N THR A 152 -4.65 16.74 3.35
CA THR A 152 -6.04 16.63 2.87
C THR A 152 -6.54 17.90 2.22
N PHE A 153 -5.69 18.93 2.10
CA PHE A 153 -6.02 20.24 1.49
C PHE A 153 -7.29 20.87 2.07
N GLY A 154 -7.50 20.69 3.39
CA GLY A 154 -8.65 21.26 4.10
C GLY A 154 -9.93 20.43 4.02
N VAL A 155 -9.90 19.25 3.39
CA VAL A 155 -11.05 18.34 3.34
C VAL A 155 -11.02 17.43 4.57
N ASP A 156 -12.19 17.23 5.19
CA ASP A 156 -12.36 16.27 6.28
C ASP A 156 -12.66 14.87 5.72
N TYR A 157 -11.89 13.90 6.19
CA TYR A 157 -12.06 12.50 5.83
C TYR A 157 -12.36 11.64 7.04
#